data_e06391ff94a1f61bf2495129122e8ee3
#
_entry.id   e06391ff94a1f61bf2495129122e8ee3
#
_cell.length_a   1.000
_cell.length_b   1.000
_cell.length_c   1.000
_cell.angle_alpha   90.00
_cell.angle_beta   90.00
_cell.angle_gamma   90.00
#
_symmetry.space_group_name_H-M   'P 1'
#
loop_
_entity.id
_entity.type
_entity.pdbx_description
1 polymer ?
#
loop_
_entity_poly.entity_id
_entity_poly.type
_entity_poly.pdbx_seq_one_letter_code
_entity_poly.pdbx_strand_id
1 'polypeptide(L)'
;TITAPSDHIVASTGELQNDAEVLTQDQRDRLIEARTSSVPIFIVTPEEAVENEKERDETSKTWHYKAENVRDFAFASSRKFIWDAMGYHMKENNKTVMAMSYYPMAGQPLWSDISTQAVMHTLQVYNKYSLTYPYPVALSINGPIGGMEYPMIAFNGARPTIHDDGTRTYSRGTKHGLIGVIIHEVGHNYYPMIIN
;
A
#
# COMPACT_ATOMS: atom_id res chain seq x y z
N THR A 1 16.63 -2.33 6.84
CA THR A 1 16.26 -3.44 7.75
C THR A 1 15.39 -2.90 8.86
N ILE A 2 14.23 -3.53 9.12
CA ILE A 2 13.25 -3.14 10.14
C ILE A 2 12.89 -4.39 10.94
N THR A 3 13.08 -4.35 12.26
CA THR A 3 12.65 -5.40 13.19
C THR A 3 11.38 -4.95 13.87
N ALA A 4 10.32 -5.74 13.77
CA ALA A 4 9.01 -5.48 14.34
C ALA A 4 8.44 -6.74 14.99
N PRO A 5 7.44 -6.64 15.89
CA PRO A 5 6.73 -7.81 16.42
C PRO A 5 6.24 -8.73 15.28
N SER A 6 6.25 -10.04 15.52
CA SER A 6 5.95 -11.05 14.49
C SER A 6 4.52 -10.96 13.93
N ASP A 7 3.60 -10.39 14.71
CA ASP A 7 2.21 -10.12 14.36
C ASP A 7 2.02 -8.80 13.56
N HIS A 8 3.11 -8.03 13.35
CA HIS A 8 3.06 -6.82 12.53
C HIS A 8 3.33 -7.11 11.06
N ILE A 9 2.60 -6.40 10.21
CA ILE A 9 2.90 -6.24 8.79
C ILE A 9 3.64 -4.91 8.61
N VAL A 10 4.73 -4.93 7.85
CA VAL A 10 5.55 -3.76 7.58
C VAL A 10 5.39 -3.36 6.10
N ALA A 11 5.18 -2.06 5.87
CA ALA A 11 5.23 -1.43 4.55
C ALA A 11 6.39 -0.43 4.55
N SER A 12 7.14 -0.32 3.45
CA SER A 12 8.34 0.52 3.45
C SER A 12 8.70 1.01 2.05
N THR A 13 9.47 2.10 2.01
CA THR A 13 10.23 2.49 0.83
C THR A 13 11.06 1.30 0.34
N GLY A 14 10.92 0.96 -0.96
CA GLY A 14 11.68 -0.12 -1.60
C GLY A 14 10.93 -1.43 -1.72
N GLU A 15 11.61 -2.41 -2.27
CA GLU A 15 11.10 -3.75 -2.51
C GLU A 15 11.51 -4.71 -1.40
N LEU A 16 10.56 -5.52 -0.91
CA LEU A 16 10.80 -6.56 0.10
C LEU A 16 11.72 -7.64 -0.49
N GLN A 17 12.80 -7.97 0.24
CA GLN A 17 13.84 -8.90 -0.22
C GLN A 17 13.75 -10.29 0.42
N ASN A 18 13.08 -10.42 1.56
CA ASN A 18 13.02 -11.65 2.34
C ASN A 18 11.58 -12.08 2.66
N ASP A 19 10.72 -12.02 1.66
CA ASP A 19 9.31 -12.42 1.77
C ASP A 19 9.14 -13.84 2.34
N ALA A 20 10.03 -14.77 1.97
CA ALA A 20 10.02 -16.14 2.47
C ALA A 20 10.20 -16.27 4.00
N GLU A 21 10.82 -15.26 4.63
CA GLU A 21 11.08 -15.26 6.08
C GLU A 21 9.96 -14.57 6.88
N VAL A 22 9.27 -13.60 6.27
CA VAL A 22 8.34 -12.71 6.97
C VAL A 22 6.87 -12.94 6.60
N LEU A 23 6.59 -13.50 5.42
CA LEU A 23 5.24 -13.81 4.93
C LEU A 23 4.95 -15.32 5.01
N THR A 24 3.69 -15.67 5.20
CA THR A 24 3.22 -17.04 5.05
C THR A 24 3.27 -17.51 3.59
N GLN A 25 3.19 -18.81 3.34
CA GLN A 25 3.13 -19.33 1.96
C GLN A 25 1.93 -18.76 1.20
N ASP A 26 0.74 -18.74 1.83
CA ASP A 26 -0.49 -18.24 1.22
C ASP A 26 -0.36 -16.75 0.85
N GLN A 27 0.29 -15.94 1.69
CA GLN A 27 0.53 -14.52 1.41
C GLN A 27 1.47 -14.34 0.22
N ARG A 28 2.50 -15.15 0.10
CA ARG A 28 3.41 -15.14 -1.07
C ARG A 28 2.71 -15.57 -2.34
N ASP A 29 1.90 -16.61 -2.30
CA ASP A 29 1.15 -17.09 -3.47
C ASP A 29 0.16 -16.01 -3.95
N ARG A 30 -0.54 -15.34 -3.04
CA ARG A 30 -1.40 -14.19 -3.35
C ARG A 30 -0.61 -13.00 -3.91
N LEU A 31 0.62 -12.75 -3.43
CA LEU A 31 1.48 -11.68 -3.96
C LEU A 31 1.95 -11.99 -5.39
N ILE A 32 2.21 -13.26 -5.71
CA ILE A 32 2.50 -13.71 -7.08
C ILE A 32 1.29 -13.51 -7.98
N GLU A 33 0.10 -13.93 -7.54
CA GLU A 33 -1.16 -13.74 -8.27
C GLU A 33 -1.43 -12.26 -8.57
N ALA A 34 -1.24 -11.40 -7.57
CA ALA A 34 -1.47 -9.96 -7.69
C ALA A 34 -0.64 -9.30 -8.80
N ARG A 35 0.53 -9.85 -9.17
CA ARG A 35 1.39 -9.30 -10.24
C ARG A 35 0.72 -9.26 -11.61
N THR A 36 -0.23 -10.13 -11.86
CA THR A 36 -0.92 -10.25 -13.16
C THR A 36 -2.43 -10.05 -13.07
N SER A 37 -2.94 -9.83 -11.85
CA SER A 37 -4.37 -9.61 -11.64
C SER A 37 -4.83 -8.27 -12.20
N SER A 38 -6.04 -8.25 -12.76
CA SER A 38 -6.73 -7.03 -13.20
C SER A 38 -7.52 -6.33 -12.09
N VAL A 39 -7.57 -6.92 -10.91
CA VAL A 39 -8.23 -6.41 -9.70
C VAL A 39 -7.31 -6.55 -8.50
N PRO A 40 -7.45 -5.73 -7.45
CA PRO A 40 -6.69 -5.90 -6.22
C PRO A 40 -6.91 -7.28 -5.60
N ILE A 41 -5.82 -7.92 -5.16
CA ILE A 41 -5.81 -9.18 -4.43
C ILE A 41 -5.39 -8.90 -2.99
N PHE A 42 -6.12 -9.40 -2.01
CA PHE A 42 -5.73 -9.33 -0.61
C PHE A 42 -4.50 -10.20 -0.35
N ILE A 43 -3.39 -9.60 0.01
CA ILE A 43 -2.17 -10.29 0.44
C ILE A 43 -2.30 -10.68 1.91
N VAL A 44 -2.71 -9.71 2.75
CA VAL A 44 -3.17 -9.93 4.12
C VAL A 44 -4.66 -9.65 4.16
N THR A 45 -5.46 -10.68 4.44
CA THR A 45 -6.93 -10.57 4.42
C THR A 45 -7.46 -9.82 5.65
N PRO A 46 -8.72 -9.32 5.60
CA PRO A 46 -9.37 -8.77 6.79
C PRO A 46 -9.38 -9.72 7.99
N GLU A 47 -9.58 -11.02 7.75
CA GLU A 47 -9.61 -12.07 8.78
C GLU A 47 -8.23 -12.26 9.41
N GLU A 48 -7.17 -12.31 8.58
CA GLU A 48 -5.79 -12.39 9.06
C GLU A 48 -5.40 -11.15 9.88
N ALA A 49 -5.83 -9.96 9.47
CA ALA A 49 -5.59 -8.73 10.24
C ALA A 49 -6.30 -8.73 11.60
N VAL A 50 -7.53 -9.26 11.67
CA VAL A 50 -8.26 -9.43 12.93
C VAL A 50 -7.55 -10.44 13.83
N GLU A 51 -7.00 -11.53 13.27
CA GLU A 51 -6.25 -12.52 14.02
C GLU A 51 -4.96 -11.93 14.60
N ASN A 52 -4.20 -11.21 13.80
CA ASN A 52 -2.99 -10.49 14.23
C ASN A 52 -3.26 -9.49 15.38
N GLU A 53 -4.47 -8.94 15.49
CA GLU A 53 -4.83 -8.01 16.57
C GLU A 53 -5.05 -8.72 17.92
N LYS A 54 -5.47 -10.00 17.92
CA LYS A 54 -5.89 -10.71 19.14
C LYS A 54 -4.74 -11.03 20.06
N GLU A 55 -3.61 -11.44 19.52
CA GLU A 55 -2.47 -11.90 20.26
C GLU A 55 -1.31 -10.89 20.14
N ARG A 56 -0.66 -10.61 21.28
CA ARG A 56 0.61 -9.89 21.29
C ARG A 56 1.72 -10.92 21.24
N ASP A 57 2.30 -11.07 20.06
CA ASP A 57 3.47 -11.92 19.90
C ASP A 57 4.70 -11.27 20.57
N GLU A 58 5.36 -12.02 21.45
CA GLU A 58 6.61 -11.58 22.10
C GLU A 58 7.83 -11.77 21.19
N THR A 59 7.66 -12.52 20.08
CA THR A 59 8.71 -12.71 19.08
C THR A 59 8.76 -11.55 18.07
N SER A 60 9.81 -11.49 17.29
CA SER A 60 9.99 -10.46 16.25
C SER A 60 10.41 -11.07 14.92
N LYS A 61 10.05 -10.39 13.85
CA LYS A 61 10.52 -10.64 12.48
C LYS A 61 11.35 -9.46 11.99
N THR A 62 12.35 -9.73 11.17
CA THR A 62 13.19 -8.71 10.54
C THR A 62 12.89 -8.63 9.06
N TRP A 63 12.42 -7.48 8.62
CA TRP A 63 12.06 -7.17 7.25
C TRP A 63 13.22 -6.49 6.55
N HIS A 64 13.61 -6.96 5.37
CA HIS A 64 14.68 -6.42 4.56
C HIS A 64 14.10 -5.74 3.33
N TYR A 65 14.29 -4.43 3.21
CA TYR A 65 13.88 -3.65 2.05
C TYR A 65 15.08 -3.10 1.32
N LYS A 66 14.99 -3.06 0.00
CA LYS A 66 16.00 -2.45 -0.88
C LYS A 66 15.34 -1.37 -1.73
N ALA A 67 15.93 -0.17 -1.71
CA ALA A 67 15.55 0.94 -2.58
C ALA A 67 16.79 1.53 -3.22
N GLU A 68 16.67 1.95 -4.48
CA GLU A 68 17.74 2.60 -5.23
C GLU A 68 17.26 3.97 -5.72
N ASN A 69 18.19 4.93 -5.80
CA ASN A 69 17.94 6.29 -6.28
C ASN A 69 16.82 7.01 -5.50
N VAL A 70 16.83 6.88 -4.19
CA VAL A 70 15.90 7.55 -3.29
C VAL A 70 16.63 8.57 -2.41
N ARG A 71 15.95 9.68 -2.09
CA ARG A 71 16.49 10.71 -1.19
C ARG A 71 16.14 10.47 0.27
N ASP A 72 15.04 9.76 0.51
CA ASP A 72 14.47 9.51 1.82
C ASP A 72 14.02 8.07 1.96
N PHE A 73 13.75 7.65 3.19
CA PHE A 73 13.24 6.34 3.53
C PHE A 73 12.18 6.47 4.61
N ALA A 74 11.01 5.89 4.37
CA ALA A 74 9.92 5.82 5.34
C ALA A 74 9.37 4.39 5.46
N PHE A 75 8.74 4.09 6.58
CA PHE A 75 8.03 2.84 6.79
C PHE A 75 6.81 3.01 7.69
N ALA A 76 5.91 2.06 7.60
CA ALA A 76 4.78 1.88 8.51
C ALA A 76 4.76 0.44 9.01
N SER A 77 4.33 0.25 10.25
CA SER A 77 4.27 -1.06 10.89
C SER A 77 3.01 -1.18 11.74
N SER A 78 2.19 -2.18 11.52
CA SER A 78 0.97 -2.40 12.30
C SER A 78 0.51 -3.85 12.23
N ARG A 79 -0.01 -4.37 13.35
CA ARG A 79 -0.73 -5.64 13.37
C ARG A 79 -2.13 -5.55 12.75
N LYS A 80 -2.64 -4.31 12.56
CA LYS A 80 -3.98 -4.03 12.04
C LYS A 80 -4.04 -3.95 10.52
N PHE A 81 -2.92 -4.06 9.83
CA PHE A 81 -2.89 -3.89 8.39
C PHE A 81 -3.54 -5.06 7.65
N ILE A 82 -4.62 -4.74 6.95
CA ILE A 82 -5.03 -5.40 5.72
C ILE A 82 -4.08 -4.90 4.65
N TRP A 83 -3.66 -5.76 3.75
CA TRP A 83 -2.81 -5.41 2.63
C TRP A 83 -3.39 -5.98 1.34
N ASP A 84 -3.68 -5.13 0.38
CA ASP A 84 -4.02 -5.56 -0.97
C ASP A 84 -3.07 -4.99 -2.02
N ALA A 85 -2.98 -5.66 -3.16
CA ALA A 85 -2.03 -5.34 -4.22
C ALA A 85 -2.55 -5.70 -5.61
N MET A 86 -2.04 -5.01 -6.64
CA MET A 86 -2.17 -5.39 -8.04
C MET A 86 -0.98 -4.90 -8.86
N GLY A 87 -0.65 -5.60 -9.94
CA GLY A 87 0.48 -5.28 -10.81
C GLY A 87 0.13 -4.33 -11.95
N TYR A 88 0.94 -3.30 -12.15
CA TYR A 88 0.92 -2.46 -13.36
C TYR A 88 2.07 -2.83 -14.28
N HIS A 89 1.75 -3.53 -15.36
CA HIS A 89 2.74 -3.85 -16.38
C HIS A 89 2.96 -2.67 -17.32
N MET A 90 4.16 -2.08 -17.27
CA MET A 90 4.58 -0.97 -18.12
C MET A 90 5.14 -1.50 -19.44
N LYS A 91 4.48 -1.20 -20.55
CA LYS A 91 4.90 -1.63 -21.89
C LYS A 91 6.21 -0.98 -22.33
N GLU A 92 6.49 0.22 -21.84
CA GLU A 92 7.63 1.07 -22.22
C GLU A 92 8.97 0.44 -21.85
N ASN A 93 9.04 -0.29 -20.77
CA ASN A 93 10.29 -0.89 -20.25
C ASN A 93 10.15 -2.36 -19.87
N ASN A 94 8.99 -2.98 -20.13
CA ASN A 94 8.66 -4.37 -19.80
C ASN A 94 8.81 -4.72 -18.30
N LYS A 95 8.56 -3.75 -17.41
CA LYS A 95 8.61 -3.95 -15.96
C LYS A 95 7.20 -3.90 -15.37
N THR A 96 7.03 -4.57 -14.22
CA THR A 96 5.79 -4.51 -13.44
C THR A 96 6.04 -3.74 -12.15
N VAL A 97 5.24 -2.71 -11.92
CA VAL A 97 5.16 -1.96 -10.66
C VAL A 97 4.04 -2.56 -9.82
N MET A 98 4.29 -2.83 -8.55
CA MET A 98 3.24 -3.28 -7.64
C MET A 98 2.57 -2.07 -6.98
N ALA A 99 1.31 -1.83 -7.33
CA ALA A 99 0.43 -0.89 -6.63
C ALA A 99 -0.13 -1.60 -5.40
N MET A 100 0.02 -1.02 -4.21
CA MET A 100 -0.33 -1.66 -2.95
C MET A 100 -1.01 -0.68 -1.99
N SER A 101 -1.90 -1.19 -1.15
CA SER A 101 -2.52 -0.42 -0.07
C SER A 101 -2.49 -1.17 1.25
N TYR A 102 -2.24 -0.43 2.34
CA TYR A 102 -2.19 -0.93 3.70
C TYR A 102 -3.12 -0.10 4.58
N TYR A 103 -4.08 -0.73 5.22
CA TYR A 103 -5.10 -0.03 6.00
C TYR A 103 -5.72 -0.96 7.06
N PRO A 104 -6.23 -0.42 8.18
CA PRO A 104 -6.91 -1.23 9.19
C PRO A 104 -8.37 -1.49 8.82
N MET A 105 -9.01 -2.42 9.53
CA MET A 105 -10.45 -2.69 9.42
C MET A 105 -11.33 -1.43 9.48
N ALA A 106 -10.92 -0.41 10.22
CA ALA A 106 -11.63 0.87 10.28
C ALA A 106 -11.62 1.65 8.95
N GLY A 107 -10.78 1.27 7.99
CA GLY A 107 -10.75 1.82 6.63
C GLY A 107 -11.74 1.15 5.67
N GLN A 108 -12.25 -0.04 6.01
CA GLN A 108 -13.20 -0.78 5.19
C GLN A 108 -14.60 -0.14 5.18
N PRO A 109 -15.37 -0.21 4.07
CA PRO A 109 -14.97 -0.74 2.76
C PRO A 109 -14.26 0.30 1.87
N LEU A 110 -14.17 1.57 2.29
CA LEU A 110 -13.65 2.67 1.47
C LEU A 110 -12.28 2.35 0.84
N TRP A 111 -11.36 1.82 1.65
CA TRP A 111 -9.98 1.58 1.22
C TRP A 111 -9.85 0.39 0.27
N SER A 112 -10.51 -0.73 0.55
CA SER A 112 -10.51 -1.89 -0.33
C SER A 112 -11.20 -1.63 -1.67
N ASP A 113 -12.24 -0.78 -1.68
CA ASP A 113 -12.94 -0.43 -2.90
C ASP A 113 -12.13 0.50 -3.81
N ILE A 114 -11.22 1.33 -3.24
CA ILE A 114 -10.72 2.52 -3.92
C ILE A 114 -9.19 2.60 -3.98
N SER A 115 -8.47 2.32 -2.87
CA SER A 115 -7.10 2.81 -2.70
C SER A 115 -6.13 2.25 -3.73
N THR A 116 -6.00 0.95 -3.85
CA THR A 116 -5.05 0.32 -4.80
C THR A 116 -5.40 0.62 -6.25
N GLN A 117 -6.70 0.71 -6.58
CA GLN A 117 -7.13 1.13 -7.92
C GLN A 117 -6.76 2.60 -8.20
N ALA A 118 -6.84 3.48 -7.21
CA ALA A 118 -6.41 4.88 -7.37
C ALA A 118 -4.89 4.99 -7.55
N VAL A 119 -4.09 4.21 -6.82
CA VAL A 119 -2.64 4.10 -7.05
C VAL A 119 -2.35 3.63 -8.48
N MET A 120 -3.00 2.54 -8.91
CA MET A 120 -2.87 2.00 -10.27
C MET A 120 -3.20 3.06 -11.33
N HIS A 121 -4.34 3.73 -11.18
CA HIS A 121 -4.77 4.77 -12.11
C HIS A 121 -3.78 5.94 -12.17
N THR A 122 -3.24 6.34 -11.02
CA THR A 122 -2.22 7.39 -10.94
C THR A 122 -0.98 7.00 -11.75
N LEU A 123 -0.46 5.79 -11.56
CA LEU A 123 0.68 5.28 -12.34
C LEU A 123 0.40 5.30 -13.85
N GLN A 124 -0.79 4.84 -14.28
CA GLN A 124 -1.19 4.82 -15.69
C GLN A 124 -1.23 6.22 -16.30
N VAL A 125 -1.81 7.18 -15.59
CA VAL A 125 -1.96 8.56 -16.09
C VAL A 125 -0.61 9.29 -16.13
N TYR A 126 0.17 9.21 -15.05
CA TYR A 126 1.47 9.89 -15.03
C TYR A 126 2.47 9.26 -16.01
N ASN A 127 2.49 7.92 -16.17
CA ASN A 127 3.32 7.28 -17.20
C ASN A 127 2.96 7.75 -18.61
N LYS A 128 1.68 7.97 -18.86
CA LYS A 128 1.22 8.44 -20.18
C LYS A 128 1.59 9.90 -20.47
N TYR A 129 1.52 10.78 -19.46
CA TYR A 129 1.62 12.24 -19.68
C TYR A 129 2.89 12.88 -19.12
N SER A 130 3.70 12.14 -18.37
CA SER A 130 4.93 12.62 -17.76
C SER A 130 6.11 11.70 -18.14
N LEU A 131 6.54 10.85 -17.24
CA LEU A 131 7.65 9.91 -17.45
C LEU A 131 7.31 8.51 -16.94
N THR A 132 8.04 7.51 -17.41
CA THR A 132 7.88 6.13 -16.94
C THR A 132 8.30 6.01 -15.48
N TYR A 133 7.43 5.47 -14.64
CA TYR A 133 7.69 5.28 -13.21
C TYR A 133 8.95 4.41 -12.99
N PRO A 134 9.97 4.90 -12.27
CA PRO A 134 11.26 4.21 -12.20
C PRO A 134 11.34 3.17 -11.08
N TYR A 135 10.41 3.18 -10.13
CA TYR A 135 10.46 2.36 -8.93
C TYR A 135 9.67 1.05 -9.07
N PRO A 136 9.99 0.00 -8.28
CA PRO A 136 9.31 -1.29 -8.37
C PRO A 136 7.94 -1.33 -7.69
N VAL A 137 7.66 -0.41 -6.77
CA VAL A 137 6.42 -0.39 -5.98
C VAL A 137 5.88 1.02 -5.82
N ALA A 138 4.57 1.14 -5.58
CA ALA A 138 3.90 2.39 -5.17
C ALA A 138 2.85 2.04 -4.11
N LEU A 139 3.01 2.57 -2.90
CA LEU A 139 2.24 2.22 -1.72
C LEU A 139 1.37 3.38 -1.25
N SER A 140 0.13 3.07 -0.87
CA SER A 140 -0.80 3.96 -0.17
C SER A 140 -1.09 3.41 1.21
N ILE A 141 -0.71 4.16 2.25
CA ILE A 141 -0.84 3.75 3.65
C ILE A 141 -1.91 4.59 4.35
N ASN A 142 -2.87 3.95 4.98
CA ASN A 142 -3.82 4.66 5.82
C ASN A 142 -3.20 5.04 7.16
N GLY A 143 -2.88 6.31 7.31
CA GLY A 143 -2.30 6.91 8.52
C GLY A 143 -3.20 7.96 9.17
N PRO A 144 -2.81 8.47 10.34
CA PRO A 144 -3.51 9.56 11.05
C PRO A 144 -3.15 10.94 10.49
N ILE A 145 -2.83 11.05 9.21
CA ILE A 145 -2.40 12.26 8.51
C ILE A 145 -3.21 12.45 7.23
N GLY A 146 -3.43 13.69 6.81
CA GLY A 146 -4.22 14.01 5.62
C GLY A 146 -3.57 13.55 4.31
N GLY A 147 -2.28 13.80 4.17
CA GLY A 147 -1.45 13.42 3.04
C GLY A 147 0.02 13.62 3.40
N MET A 148 0.90 12.74 2.95
CA MET A 148 2.34 12.86 3.08
C MET A 148 3.05 11.92 2.11
N GLU A 149 3.97 12.46 1.34
CA GLU A 149 4.76 11.74 0.35
C GLU A 149 6.14 11.35 0.89
N TYR A 150 6.53 10.13 0.55
CA TYR A 150 7.91 9.63 0.59
C TYR A 150 8.18 8.77 -0.64
N PRO A 151 9.44 8.51 -1.02
CA PRO A 151 9.72 7.65 -2.15
C PRO A 151 9.03 6.29 -2.04
N MET A 152 8.19 5.97 -3.01
CA MET A 152 7.41 4.72 -3.12
C MET A 152 6.33 4.51 -2.05
N ILE A 153 6.24 5.31 -0.99
CA ILE A 153 5.28 5.13 0.11
C ILE A 153 4.61 6.47 0.45
N ALA A 154 3.32 6.56 0.19
CA ALA A 154 2.50 7.71 0.51
C ALA A 154 1.57 7.40 1.69
N PHE A 155 1.45 8.34 2.61
CA PHE A 155 0.51 8.24 3.74
C PHE A 155 -0.72 9.08 3.42
N ASN A 156 -1.91 8.48 3.56
CA ASN A 156 -3.18 9.10 3.19
C ASN A 156 -4.19 8.97 4.33
N GLY A 157 -4.96 10.03 4.53
CA GLY A 157 -6.06 10.04 5.49
C GLY A 157 -7.39 10.01 4.74
N ALA A 158 -8.27 9.14 5.11
CA ALA A 158 -9.73 9.16 4.93
C ALA A 158 -10.31 7.94 5.64
N ARG A 159 -11.48 8.11 6.20
CA ARG A 159 -12.19 7.03 6.90
C ARG A 159 -13.66 7.03 6.49
N PRO A 160 -14.28 5.85 6.39
CA PRO A 160 -15.73 5.77 6.30
C PRO A 160 -16.37 6.26 7.61
N THR A 161 -17.64 6.60 7.53
CA THR A 161 -18.48 6.84 8.72
C THR A 161 -18.83 5.48 9.33
N ILE A 162 -18.63 5.35 10.63
CA ILE A 162 -19.05 4.18 11.41
C ILE A 162 -20.37 4.53 12.09
N HIS A 163 -21.40 3.72 11.85
CA HIS A 163 -22.73 3.89 12.45
C HIS A 163 -22.84 3.13 13.78
N ASP A 164 -23.84 3.47 14.61
CA ASP A 164 -24.06 2.88 15.92
C ASP A 164 -24.27 1.34 15.87
N ASP A 165 -24.78 0.83 14.76
CA ASP A 165 -24.95 -0.62 14.50
C ASP A 165 -23.67 -1.30 14.01
N GLY A 166 -22.55 -0.58 13.94
CA GLY A 166 -21.26 -1.06 13.47
C GLY A 166 -21.09 -1.10 11.94
N THR A 167 -22.15 -0.73 11.18
CA THR A 167 -22.04 -0.63 9.72
C THR A 167 -21.13 0.54 9.33
N ARG A 168 -20.47 0.41 8.16
CA ARG A 168 -19.57 1.43 7.64
C ARG A 168 -20.01 1.87 6.26
N THR A 169 -20.15 3.18 6.08
CA THR A 169 -20.51 3.79 4.80
C THR A 169 -19.59 4.96 4.48
N TYR A 170 -19.53 5.35 3.23
CA TYR A 170 -18.81 6.55 2.85
C TYR A 170 -19.60 7.36 1.83
N SER A 171 -19.49 8.68 1.93
CA SER A 171 -20.11 9.60 0.97
C SER A 171 -19.30 9.65 -0.34
N ARG A 172 -19.95 10.15 -1.40
CA ARG A 172 -19.24 10.49 -2.65
C ARG A 172 -18.10 11.49 -2.41
N GLY A 173 -18.28 12.44 -1.50
CA GLY A 173 -17.25 13.40 -1.12
C GLY A 173 -16.03 12.72 -0.47
N THR A 174 -16.28 11.79 0.47
CA THR A 174 -15.20 11.00 1.12
C THR A 174 -14.44 10.15 0.11
N LYS A 175 -15.16 9.49 -0.81
CA LYS A 175 -14.57 8.72 -1.92
C LYS A 175 -13.64 9.59 -2.78
N HIS A 176 -14.14 10.72 -3.27
CA HIS A 176 -13.35 11.61 -4.12
C HIS A 176 -12.19 12.26 -3.36
N GLY A 177 -12.36 12.54 -2.06
CA GLY A 177 -11.29 13.03 -1.21
C GLY A 177 -10.14 12.03 -1.11
N LEU A 178 -10.43 10.73 -0.89
CA LEU A 178 -9.41 9.68 -0.88
C LEU A 178 -8.71 9.54 -2.23
N ILE A 179 -9.46 9.49 -3.32
CA ILE A 179 -8.89 9.43 -4.67
C ILE A 179 -7.96 10.63 -4.91
N GLY A 180 -8.42 11.83 -4.58
CA GLY A 180 -7.66 13.06 -4.79
C GLY A 180 -6.34 13.10 -4.03
N VAL A 181 -6.33 12.71 -2.74
CA VAL A 181 -5.10 12.68 -1.95
C VAL A 181 -4.15 11.58 -2.43
N ILE A 182 -4.64 10.40 -2.81
CA ILE A 182 -3.79 9.34 -3.36
C ILE A 182 -3.11 9.79 -4.66
N ILE A 183 -3.87 10.41 -5.58
CA ILE A 183 -3.31 10.95 -6.84
C ILE A 183 -2.24 12.00 -6.55
N HIS A 184 -2.46 12.87 -5.58
CA HIS A 184 -1.54 13.91 -5.17
C HIS A 184 -0.25 13.32 -4.59
N GLU A 185 -0.35 12.50 -3.56
CA GLU A 185 0.82 11.97 -2.83
C GLU A 185 1.63 10.95 -3.67
N VAL A 186 0.97 10.08 -4.42
CA VAL A 186 1.68 9.17 -5.35
C VAL A 186 2.28 9.97 -6.52
N GLY A 187 1.62 11.03 -6.96
CA GLY A 187 2.12 11.94 -7.98
C GLY A 187 3.45 12.60 -7.62
N HIS A 188 3.69 12.85 -6.34
CA HIS A 188 4.96 13.39 -5.84
C HIS A 188 6.18 12.49 -6.12
N ASN A 189 6.01 11.19 -6.33
CA ASN A 189 7.10 10.34 -6.80
C ASN A 189 7.64 10.76 -8.17
N TYR A 190 6.81 11.36 -9.02
CA TYR A 190 7.22 11.92 -10.31
C TYR A 190 7.77 13.34 -10.14
N TYR A 191 7.10 14.16 -9.33
CA TYR A 191 7.46 15.55 -9.09
C TYR A 191 7.11 15.93 -7.63
N PRO A 192 8.08 16.37 -6.79
CA PRO A 192 9.47 16.74 -7.10
C PRO A 192 10.51 15.64 -6.84
N MET A 193 10.14 14.37 -6.62
CA MET A 193 11.13 13.37 -6.18
C MET A 193 12.10 12.97 -7.29
N ILE A 194 11.63 12.85 -8.52
CA ILE A 194 12.47 12.49 -9.68
C ILE A 194 12.84 13.74 -10.48
N ILE A 195 11.85 14.56 -10.78
CA ILE A 195 12.05 15.85 -11.45
C ILE A 195 12.13 16.91 -10.36
N ASN A 196 13.29 17.49 -10.18
CA ASN A 196 13.56 18.50 -9.15
C ASN A 196 13.62 19.89 -9.78
#